data_49e5e0bbaffb120ef4c97099e0259897
#
_entry.id   49e5e0bbaffb120ef4c97099e0259897
#
_cell.length_a   1.000
_cell.length_b   1.000
_cell.length_c   1.000
_cell.angle_alpha   90.00
_cell.angle_beta   90.00
_cell.angle_gamma   90.00
#
_symmetry.space_group_name_H-M   'P 1'
#
loop_
_entity.id
_entity.type
_entity.pdbx_description
1 polymer ?
#
loop_
_entity_poly.entity_id
_entity_poly.type
_entity_poly.pdbx_seq_one_letter_code
_entity_poly.pdbx_strand_id
1 'polypeptide(L)'
;GGFPEMFASQLEANKSMLAAIAQAARQGMPIFAECGGYMYLGQCLKDFEDRIFNMTGILPQQVQMNKKLQMVGYVEAELLQDCCIGQAGMKLKGHEFHFSAEIPGVGDVVGNRAFSFTRMRNNAVYPGGFVSDKGNVLGSYLHIHFAGCVEAATAFVGSCWNYNISRQDK
;
A
#
# COMPACT_ATOMS: atom_id res chain seq x y z
N GLY A 1 4.60 7.42 4.07
CA GLY A 1 5.01 6.99 5.41
C GLY A 1 4.30 7.77 6.51
N GLY A 2 4.80 7.68 7.70
CA GLY A 2 4.25 8.33 8.89
C GLY A 2 3.82 7.29 9.93
N PHE A 3 3.19 7.78 10.99
CA PHE A 3 2.81 6.98 12.16
C PHE A 3 1.30 7.10 12.40
N PRO A 4 0.46 6.45 11.57
CA PRO A 4 -1.00 6.57 11.68
C PRO A 4 -1.54 6.09 13.02
N GLU A 5 -0.87 5.15 13.68
CA GLU A 5 -1.24 4.65 15.00
C GLU A 5 -1.22 5.75 16.08
N MET A 6 -0.38 6.76 15.93
CA MET A 6 -0.31 7.90 16.87
C MET A 6 -1.52 8.84 16.74
N PHE A 7 -2.21 8.78 15.60
CA PHE A 7 -3.32 9.67 15.25
C PHE A 7 -4.55 8.89 14.79
N ALA A 8 -4.66 7.61 15.14
CA ALA A 8 -5.67 6.71 14.61
C ALA A 8 -7.10 7.22 14.85
N SER A 9 -7.37 7.75 16.05
CA SER A 9 -8.66 8.35 16.39
C SER A 9 -8.99 9.59 15.54
N GLN A 10 -8.02 10.47 15.33
CA GLN A 10 -8.19 11.67 14.50
C GLN A 10 -8.38 11.30 13.02
N LEU A 11 -7.64 10.31 12.54
CA LEU A 11 -7.77 9.81 11.17
C LEU A 11 -9.16 9.19 10.96
N GLU A 12 -9.62 8.34 11.87
CA GLU A 12 -10.97 7.77 11.81
C GLU A 12 -12.06 8.84 11.90
N ALA A 13 -11.89 9.85 12.76
CA ALA A 13 -12.84 10.94 12.92
C ALA A 13 -12.98 11.82 11.67
N ASN A 14 -11.94 11.88 10.83
CA ASN A 14 -11.97 12.66 9.59
C ASN A 14 -12.71 11.92 8.47
N LYS A 15 -14.03 11.73 8.65
CA LYS A 15 -14.89 10.99 7.72
C LYS A 15 -14.90 11.58 6.31
N SER A 16 -14.78 12.91 6.21
CA SER A 16 -14.76 13.61 4.91
C SER A 16 -13.51 13.23 4.10
N MET A 17 -12.33 13.17 4.73
CA MET A 17 -11.09 12.77 4.07
C MET A 17 -11.10 11.28 3.69
N LEU A 18 -11.55 10.41 4.60
CA LEU A 18 -11.71 8.99 4.30
C LEU A 18 -12.60 8.78 3.07
N ALA A 19 -13.73 9.44 3.02
CA ALA A 19 -14.67 9.36 1.90
C ALA A 19 -14.09 9.94 0.60
N ALA A 20 -13.39 11.08 0.67
CA ALA A 20 -12.78 11.73 -0.49
C ALA A 20 -11.71 10.86 -1.15
N ILE A 21 -10.82 10.25 -0.35
CA ILE A 21 -9.77 9.36 -0.87
C ILE A 21 -10.40 8.09 -1.45
N ALA A 22 -11.38 7.49 -0.76
CA ALA A 22 -12.08 6.32 -1.27
C ALA A 22 -12.84 6.63 -2.57
N GLN A 23 -13.42 7.81 -2.70
CA GLN A 23 -14.07 8.25 -3.94
C GLN A 23 -13.07 8.45 -5.07
N ALA A 24 -11.93 9.09 -4.80
CA ALA A 24 -10.86 9.28 -5.78
C ALA A 24 -10.34 7.93 -6.33
N ALA A 25 -10.13 6.95 -5.43
CA ALA A 25 -9.74 5.59 -5.82
C ALA A 25 -10.79 4.94 -6.74
N ARG A 26 -12.08 5.02 -6.36
CA ARG A 26 -13.18 4.47 -7.20
C ARG A 26 -13.27 5.15 -8.56
N GLN A 27 -12.93 6.42 -8.65
CA GLN A 27 -12.88 7.18 -9.91
C GLN A 27 -11.65 6.87 -10.78
N GLY A 28 -10.76 6.00 -10.31
CA GLY A 28 -9.57 5.55 -11.04
C GLY A 28 -8.33 6.42 -10.82
N MET A 29 -8.34 7.34 -9.85
CA MET A 29 -7.14 8.12 -9.51
C MET A 29 -6.00 7.19 -9.11
N PRO A 30 -4.80 7.30 -9.70
CA PRO A 30 -3.64 6.56 -9.26
C PRO A 30 -3.25 6.95 -7.83
N ILE A 31 -3.10 5.95 -6.98
CA ILE A 31 -2.69 6.13 -5.57
C ILE A 31 -1.57 5.14 -5.28
N PHE A 32 -0.42 5.65 -4.86
CA PHE A 32 0.69 4.87 -4.37
C PHE A 32 0.91 5.17 -2.88
N ALA A 33 0.87 4.14 -2.04
CA ALA A 33 0.94 4.28 -0.59
C ALA A 33 1.99 3.37 0.03
N GLU A 34 2.89 3.97 0.81
CA GLU A 34 3.96 3.28 1.50
C GLU A 34 3.72 3.28 3.02
N CYS A 35 3.97 2.15 3.67
CA CYS A 35 4.02 1.98 5.13
C CYS A 35 2.77 2.55 5.84
N GLY A 36 2.89 3.70 6.52
CA GLY A 36 1.74 4.34 7.19
C GLY A 36 0.59 4.68 6.22
N GLY A 37 0.91 5.06 4.98
CA GLY A 37 -0.10 5.27 3.94
C GLY A 37 -0.81 3.96 3.56
N TYR A 38 -0.09 2.86 3.49
CA TYR A 38 -0.67 1.53 3.28
C TYR A 38 -1.63 1.14 4.41
N MET A 39 -1.24 1.37 5.67
CA MET A 39 -2.11 1.11 6.82
C MET A 39 -3.40 1.94 6.73
N TYR A 40 -3.31 3.20 6.30
CA TYR A 40 -4.45 4.11 6.14
C TYR A 40 -5.39 3.71 4.98
N LEU A 41 -4.87 3.07 3.93
CA LEU A 41 -5.69 2.56 2.82
C LEU A 41 -6.41 1.24 3.16
N GLY A 42 -6.06 0.57 4.25
CA GLY A 42 -6.69 -0.67 4.72
C GLY A 42 -8.09 -0.47 5.28
N GLN A 43 -8.70 -1.56 5.72
CA GLN A 43 -10.02 -1.54 6.36
C GLN A 43 -9.97 -0.93 7.76
N CYS A 44 -9.01 -1.37 8.57
CA CYS A 44 -8.83 -0.84 9.92
C CYS A 44 -7.38 -0.98 10.40
N LEU A 45 -7.08 -0.20 11.43
CA LEU A 45 -5.85 -0.25 12.20
C LEU A 45 -6.21 -0.60 13.65
N LYS A 46 -5.58 -1.64 14.17
CA LYS A 46 -5.64 -2.03 15.56
C LYS A 46 -4.39 -1.52 16.28
N ASP A 47 -4.55 -0.69 17.28
CA ASP A 47 -3.44 -0.05 18.01
C ASP A 47 -2.80 -0.98 19.07
N PHE A 48 -1.88 -0.44 19.87
CA PHE A 48 -1.17 -1.19 20.91
C PHE A 48 -2.06 -1.60 22.11
N GLU A 49 -3.22 -0.97 22.26
CA GLU A 49 -4.23 -1.26 23.29
C GLU A 49 -5.39 -2.09 22.74
N ASP A 50 -5.20 -2.71 21.55
CA ASP A 50 -6.22 -3.50 20.86
C ASP A 50 -7.48 -2.73 20.44
N ARG A 51 -7.45 -1.40 20.44
CA ARG A 51 -8.54 -0.56 19.92
C ARG A 51 -8.52 -0.56 18.41
N ILE A 52 -9.68 -0.67 17.80
CA ILE A 52 -9.85 -0.75 16.36
C ILE A 52 -10.33 0.60 15.83
N PHE A 53 -9.66 1.11 14.80
CA PHE A 53 -9.99 2.34 14.11
C PHE A 53 -10.20 2.06 12.64
N ASN A 54 -11.37 2.45 12.12
CA ASN A 54 -11.69 2.28 10.70
C ASN A 54 -10.87 3.25 9.87
N MET A 55 -10.34 2.75 8.74
CA MET A 55 -9.57 3.51 7.77
C MET A 55 -10.35 3.64 6.46
N THR A 56 -9.69 3.88 5.33
CA THR A 56 -10.41 4.14 4.06
C THR A 56 -11.15 2.93 3.50
N GLY A 57 -10.73 1.72 3.81
CA GLY A 57 -11.30 0.47 3.29
C GLY A 57 -11.09 0.25 1.79
N ILE A 58 -10.13 0.94 1.18
CA ILE A 58 -9.82 0.81 -0.27
C ILE A 58 -9.14 -0.52 -0.54
N LEU A 59 -8.20 -0.91 0.32
CA LEU A 59 -7.46 -2.17 0.25
C LEU A 59 -7.98 -3.14 1.33
N PRO A 60 -7.88 -4.45 1.11
CA PRO A 60 -8.60 -5.45 1.91
C PRO A 60 -7.97 -5.73 3.28
N GLN A 61 -6.71 -5.36 3.49
CA GLN A 61 -5.99 -5.73 4.72
C GLN A 61 -6.52 -5.00 5.96
N GLN A 62 -6.41 -5.67 7.08
CA GLN A 62 -6.46 -5.11 8.42
C GLN A 62 -5.07 -5.22 9.03
N VAL A 63 -4.65 -4.20 9.77
CA VAL A 63 -3.31 -4.17 10.36
C VAL A 63 -3.38 -4.02 11.87
N GLN A 64 -2.44 -4.67 12.56
CA GLN A 64 -2.29 -4.60 14.01
C GLN A 64 -0.90 -4.09 14.39
N MET A 65 -0.84 -3.17 15.33
CA MET A 65 0.40 -2.71 15.92
C MET A 65 0.97 -3.76 16.87
N ASN A 66 2.28 -3.97 16.82
CA ASN A 66 3.00 -4.90 17.68
C ASN A 66 4.11 -4.18 18.44
N LYS A 67 4.34 -4.57 19.69
CA LYS A 67 5.43 -4.02 20.53
C LYS A 67 6.82 -4.42 20.02
N LYS A 68 6.90 -5.52 19.27
CA LYS A 68 8.14 -6.01 18.65
C LYS A 68 8.20 -5.57 17.19
N LEU A 69 9.39 -5.19 16.76
CA LEU A 69 9.67 -4.92 15.34
C LEU A 69 9.34 -6.17 14.52
N GLN A 70 8.48 -6.02 13.53
CA GLN A 70 8.03 -7.14 12.69
C GLN A 70 8.98 -7.33 11.50
N MET A 71 9.41 -6.24 10.91
CA MET A 71 10.29 -6.27 9.75
C MET A 71 11.26 -5.11 9.77
N VAL A 72 12.52 -5.42 9.43
CA VAL A 72 13.54 -4.44 9.06
C VAL A 72 14.48 -5.06 8.04
N GLY A 73 14.73 -4.37 6.95
CA GLY A 73 15.75 -4.78 5.98
C GLY A 73 15.43 -4.40 4.54
N TYR A 74 16.43 -4.65 3.70
CA TYR A 74 16.30 -4.47 2.26
C TYR A 74 15.67 -5.71 1.62
N VAL A 75 14.83 -5.44 0.63
CA VAL A 75 14.12 -6.44 -0.16
C VAL A 75 14.23 -6.13 -1.65
N GLU A 76 14.22 -7.18 -2.45
CA GLU A 76 13.85 -7.11 -3.86
C GLU A 76 12.36 -7.47 -3.94
N ALA A 77 11.60 -6.64 -4.63
CA ALA A 77 10.15 -6.79 -4.81
C ALA A 77 9.87 -7.02 -6.28
N GLU A 78 9.17 -8.10 -6.62
CA GLU A 78 8.68 -8.36 -7.97
C GLU A 78 7.18 -8.13 -8.01
N LEU A 79 6.71 -7.27 -8.92
CA LEU A 79 5.28 -7.04 -9.13
C LEU A 79 4.59 -8.30 -9.61
N LEU A 80 3.53 -8.71 -8.95
CA LEU A 80 2.73 -9.90 -9.30
C LEU A 80 1.64 -9.59 -10.33
N GLN A 81 1.32 -8.31 -10.52
CA GLN A 81 0.29 -7.86 -11.43
C GLN A 81 0.53 -6.42 -11.87
N ASP A 82 -0.12 -6.01 -12.96
CA ASP A 82 -0.07 -4.64 -13.45
C ASP A 82 -0.70 -3.67 -12.45
N CYS A 83 -0.06 -2.51 -12.27
CA CYS A 83 -0.54 -1.47 -11.36
C CYS A 83 -0.04 -0.08 -11.76
N CYS A 84 -0.40 0.93 -10.98
CA CYS A 84 -0.06 2.32 -11.29
C CYS A 84 1.44 2.64 -11.33
N ILE A 85 2.32 1.75 -10.85
CA ILE A 85 3.78 1.96 -10.88
C ILE A 85 4.53 1.02 -11.83
N GLY A 86 3.85 0.10 -12.52
CA GLY A 86 4.51 -0.82 -13.45
C GLY A 86 3.69 -2.04 -13.82
N GLN A 87 4.31 -2.93 -14.58
CA GLN A 87 3.73 -4.18 -15.07
C GLN A 87 4.20 -5.37 -14.24
N ALA A 88 3.44 -6.47 -14.28
CA ALA A 88 3.82 -7.75 -13.70
C ALA A 88 5.23 -8.18 -14.15
N GLY A 89 6.00 -8.73 -13.22
CA GLY A 89 7.40 -9.12 -13.43
C GLY A 89 8.43 -8.00 -13.25
N MET A 90 8.00 -6.75 -13.13
CA MET A 90 8.92 -5.64 -12.85
C MET A 90 9.53 -5.79 -11.45
N LYS A 91 10.86 -5.61 -11.37
CA LYS A 91 11.61 -5.72 -10.12
C LYS A 91 12.02 -4.37 -9.57
N LEU A 92 11.82 -4.21 -8.29
CA LEU A 92 12.11 -3.01 -7.50
C LEU A 92 13.01 -3.37 -6.34
N LYS A 93 13.83 -2.42 -5.90
CA LYS A 93 14.58 -2.56 -4.64
C LYS A 93 14.10 -1.50 -3.67
N GLY A 94 13.94 -1.89 -2.41
CA GLY A 94 13.54 -0.99 -1.36
C GLY A 94 13.85 -1.57 0.01
N HIS A 95 13.25 -0.96 1.01
CA HIS A 95 13.37 -1.47 2.38
C HIS A 95 11.99 -1.49 3.06
N GLU A 96 11.87 -2.34 4.04
CA GLU A 96 10.75 -2.37 4.97
C GLU A 96 11.24 -2.06 6.37
N PHE A 97 10.46 -1.26 7.10
CA PHE A 97 10.67 -1.00 8.52
C PHE A 97 9.31 -0.73 9.17
N HIS A 98 8.78 -1.73 9.89
CA HIS A 98 7.48 -1.58 10.53
C HIS A 98 7.31 -2.47 11.78
N PHE A 99 6.55 -1.95 12.74
CA PHE A 99 6.10 -2.65 13.93
C PHE A 99 4.72 -3.29 13.76
N SER A 100 3.94 -2.83 12.78
CA SER A 100 2.64 -3.40 12.46
C SER A 100 2.76 -4.66 11.62
N ALA A 101 1.73 -5.48 11.62
CA ALA A 101 1.58 -6.63 10.74
C ALA A 101 0.15 -6.69 10.20
N GLU A 102 -0.01 -7.30 9.04
CA GLU A 102 -1.34 -7.68 8.55
C GLU A 102 -1.93 -8.75 9.46
N ILE A 103 -3.23 -8.68 9.73
CA ILE A 103 -3.93 -9.72 10.50
C ILE A 103 -4.17 -10.91 9.57
N PRO A 104 -3.63 -12.10 9.87
CA PRO A 104 -3.75 -13.26 9.00
C PRO A 104 -5.21 -13.66 8.72
N GLY A 105 -5.49 -14.09 7.50
CA GLY A 105 -6.82 -14.57 7.08
C GLY A 105 -7.84 -13.45 6.83
N VAL A 106 -7.47 -12.20 7.10
CA VAL A 106 -8.34 -11.05 6.79
C VAL A 106 -7.81 -10.35 5.55
N GLY A 107 -8.62 -10.32 4.52
CA GLY A 107 -8.25 -9.70 3.24
C GLY A 107 -7.37 -10.57 2.33
N ASP A 108 -7.08 -11.82 2.70
CA ASP A 108 -6.40 -12.77 1.82
C ASP A 108 -7.32 -13.19 0.65
N VAL A 109 -7.64 -12.21 -0.20
CA VAL A 109 -8.23 -12.48 -1.51
C VAL A 109 -7.09 -12.97 -2.39
N VAL A 110 -7.16 -14.26 -2.72
CA VAL A 110 -6.22 -14.87 -3.67
C VAL A 110 -6.26 -14.05 -4.97
N GLY A 111 -5.13 -13.43 -5.32
CA GLY A 111 -4.98 -12.70 -6.58
C GLY A 111 -4.69 -11.21 -6.49
N ASN A 112 -4.88 -10.56 -5.34
CA ASN A 112 -4.66 -9.11 -5.23
C ASN A 112 -3.34 -8.71 -4.54
N ARG A 113 -2.45 -9.67 -4.28
CA ARG A 113 -1.11 -9.36 -3.76
C ARG A 113 -0.30 -8.57 -4.77
N ALA A 114 0.33 -7.50 -4.27
CA ALA A 114 1.10 -6.60 -5.11
C ALA A 114 2.46 -7.17 -5.48
N PHE A 115 3.13 -7.76 -4.49
CA PHE A 115 4.53 -8.14 -4.60
C PHE A 115 4.81 -9.56 -4.13
N SER A 116 5.80 -10.18 -4.77
CA SER A 116 6.65 -11.22 -4.20
C SER A 116 7.93 -10.56 -3.71
N PHE A 117 8.15 -10.53 -2.41
CA PHE A 117 9.37 -10.01 -1.80
C PHE A 117 10.41 -11.11 -1.64
N THR A 118 11.65 -10.77 -1.95
CA THR A 118 12.84 -11.57 -1.59
C THR A 118 13.70 -10.78 -0.63
N ARG A 119 13.81 -11.24 0.60
CA ARG A 119 14.63 -10.61 1.64
C ARG A 119 16.10 -10.76 1.31
N MET A 120 16.85 -9.67 1.14
CA MET A 120 18.26 -9.71 0.73
C MET A 120 19.17 -10.39 1.75
N ARG A 121 18.81 -10.44 3.03
CA ARG A 121 19.64 -11.03 4.09
C ARG A 121 19.69 -12.55 4.07
N ASN A 122 18.61 -13.23 3.72
CA ASN A 122 18.48 -14.68 3.86
C ASN A 122 17.72 -15.35 2.72
N ASN A 123 17.41 -14.62 1.65
CA ASN A 123 16.66 -15.07 0.48
C ASN A 123 15.24 -15.61 0.80
N ALA A 124 14.68 -15.28 1.96
CA ALA A 124 13.31 -15.65 2.28
C ALA A 124 12.34 -14.95 1.34
N VAL A 125 11.39 -15.71 0.77
CA VAL A 125 10.37 -15.19 -0.14
C VAL A 125 9.02 -15.15 0.58
N TYR A 126 8.29 -14.03 0.42
CA TYR A 126 6.96 -13.84 1.00
C TYR A 126 6.14 -12.84 0.18
N PRO A 127 4.81 -12.98 0.14
CA PRO A 127 3.94 -12.02 -0.53
C PRO A 127 3.74 -10.77 0.35
N GLY A 128 3.49 -9.62 -0.28
CA GLY A 128 3.13 -8.42 0.48
C GLY A 128 2.48 -7.33 -0.36
N GLY A 129 1.87 -6.40 0.34
CA GLY A 129 1.10 -5.33 -0.27
C GLY A 129 -0.14 -5.80 -1.03
N PHE A 130 -0.93 -4.85 -1.47
CA PHE A 130 -2.14 -5.10 -2.26
C PHE A 130 -2.26 -4.10 -3.40
N VAL A 131 -2.87 -4.56 -4.49
CA VAL A 131 -3.32 -3.75 -5.61
C VAL A 131 -4.86 -3.79 -5.63
N SER A 132 -5.50 -2.66 -5.91
CA SER A 132 -6.95 -2.62 -6.14
C SER A 132 -7.33 -3.34 -7.44
N ASP A 133 -8.58 -3.81 -7.55
CA ASP A 133 -9.08 -4.53 -8.73
C ASP A 133 -8.87 -3.80 -10.06
N LYS A 134 -8.82 -2.47 -10.03
CA LYS A 134 -8.57 -1.63 -11.21
C LYS A 134 -7.08 -1.38 -11.49
N GLY A 135 -6.17 -1.85 -10.65
CA GLY A 135 -4.73 -1.58 -10.77
C GLY A 135 -4.29 -0.16 -10.42
N ASN A 136 -5.23 0.75 -10.12
CA ASN A 136 -4.92 2.16 -9.90
C ASN A 136 -4.45 2.48 -8.46
N VAL A 137 -4.68 1.62 -7.50
CA VAL A 137 -4.23 1.80 -6.11
C VAL A 137 -3.26 0.69 -5.76
N LEU A 138 -2.08 1.07 -5.30
CA LEU A 138 -1.06 0.17 -4.78
C LEU A 138 -0.67 0.63 -3.38
N GLY A 139 -0.65 -0.30 -2.44
CA GLY A 139 -0.13 -0.06 -1.09
C GLY A 139 0.70 -1.22 -0.57
N SER A 140 1.78 -0.93 0.15
CA SER A 140 2.62 -1.93 0.81
C SER A 140 3.46 -1.32 1.94
N TYR A 141 4.15 -2.16 2.69
CA TYR A 141 5.18 -1.71 3.64
C TYR A 141 6.51 -1.34 2.98
N LEU A 142 6.65 -1.63 1.68
CA LEU A 142 7.84 -1.30 0.92
C LEU A 142 8.02 0.21 0.80
N HIS A 143 9.21 0.70 1.12
CA HIS A 143 9.67 2.03 0.80
C HIS A 143 10.60 1.96 -0.40
N ILE A 144 10.26 2.65 -1.47
CA ILE A 144 11.10 2.77 -2.67
C ILE A 144 11.64 4.19 -2.81
N HIS A 145 12.75 4.30 -3.51
CA HIS A 145 13.30 5.59 -3.92
C HIS A 145 13.19 5.72 -5.44
N PHE A 146 12.33 6.59 -5.93
CA PHE A 146 12.04 6.70 -7.37
C PHE A 146 13.25 7.00 -8.23
N ALA A 147 14.27 7.72 -7.71
CA ALA A 147 15.52 7.89 -8.45
C ALA A 147 16.33 6.59 -8.59
N GLY A 148 16.07 5.60 -7.74
CA GLY A 148 16.62 4.24 -7.85
C GLY A 148 15.77 3.29 -8.72
N CYS A 149 14.60 3.76 -9.18
CA CYS A 149 13.70 3.01 -10.05
C CYS A 149 12.93 3.97 -10.94
N VAL A 150 13.59 4.46 -11.99
CA VAL A 150 13.06 5.46 -12.92
C VAL A 150 11.84 4.94 -13.67
N GLU A 151 11.81 3.64 -13.96
CA GLU A 151 10.68 2.97 -14.61
C GLU A 151 9.40 3.08 -13.79
N ALA A 152 9.48 2.87 -12.48
CA ALA A 152 8.32 3.00 -11.58
C ALA A 152 7.84 4.46 -11.50
N ALA A 153 8.77 5.41 -11.43
CA ALA A 153 8.44 6.83 -11.45
C ALA A 153 7.73 7.22 -12.74
N THR A 154 8.26 6.78 -13.88
CA THR A 154 7.70 7.05 -15.22
C THR A 154 6.31 6.44 -15.36
N ALA A 155 6.12 5.19 -14.93
CA ALA A 155 4.83 4.50 -14.96
C ALA A 155 3.79 5.23 -14.10
N PHE A 156 4.18 5.65 -12.88
CA PHE A 156 3.27 6.39 -11.99
C PHE A 156 2.84 7.73 -12.58
N VAL A 157 3.80 8.51 -13.11
CA VAL A 157 3.50 9.80 -13.78
C VAL A 157 2.62 9.56 -15.00
N GLY A 158 2.91 8.54 -15.82
CA GLY A 158 2.09 8.15 -16.96
C GLY A 158 0.66 7.79 -16.57
N SER A 159 0.49 7.03 -15.49
CA SER A 159 -0.83 6.71 -14.93
C SER A 159 -1.60 7.96 -14.50
N CYS A 160 -0.91 8.90 -13.84
CA CYS A 160 -1.50 10.19 -13.44
C CYS A 160 -1.90 11.04 -14.63
N TRP A 161 -1.07 11.06 -15.68
CA TRP A 161 -1.35 11.78 -16.92
C TRP A 161 -2.58 11.22 -17.63
N ASN A 162 -2.65 9.90 -17.78
CA ASN A 162 -3.79 9.23 -18.42
C ASN A 162 -5.10 9.48 -17.64
N TYR A 163 -5.05 9.44 -16.31
CA TYR A 163 -6.18 9.78 -15.46
C TYR A 163 -6.65 11.22 -15.68
N ASN A 164 -5.72 12.18 -15.77
CA ASN A 164 -6.06 13.59 -15.98
C ASN A 164 -6.76 13.81 -17.35
N ILE A 165 -6.24 13.21 -18.44
CA ILE A 165 -6.86 13.28 -19.76
C ILE A 165 -8.28 12.71 -19.72
N SER A 166 -8.46 11.52 -19.15
CA SER A 166 -9.77 10.85 -19.09
C SER A 166 -10.86 11.64 -18.33
N ARG A 167 -10.46 12.65 -17.56
CA ARG A 167 -11.40 13.55 -16.85
C ARG A 167 -11.75 14.80 -17.66
N GLN A 168 -10.92 15.20 -18.61
CA GLN A 168 -11.19 16.37 -19.47
C GLN A 168 -12.20 16.03 -20.57
N ASP A 169 -12.32 14.73 -20.91
CA ASP A 169 -13.24 14.24 -21.94
C ASP A 169 -14.66 13.93 -21.41
N LYS A 170 -14.95 14.24 -20.14
CA LYS A 170 -16.26 14.06 -19.48
C LYS A 170 -16.90 15.38 -19.11
#